data_41da89f4195700d370edb25cfeca2a3a
#
_entry.id   41da89f4195700d370edb25cfeca2a3a
#
_cell.length_a   1.000
_cell.length_b   1.000
_cell.length_c   1.000
_cell.angle_alpha   90.00
_cell.angle_beta   90.00
_cell.angle_gamma   90.00
#
_symmetry.space_group_name_H-M   'P 1'
#
loop_
_entity.id
_entity.type
_entity.pdbx_description
1 polymer ?
#
loop_
_entity_poly.entity_id
_entity_poly.type
_entity_poly.pdbx_seq_one_letter_code
_entity_poly.pdbx_strand_id
1 'polypeptide(L)'
;VFFNYRSNDKRKEKSRDAARCRRSRETDIFLNMAAALPISPDEVIHLDKASVMRLAIAYLKIRSVANALKKPFTKIESTIEADEFFPQALDGFMLVIASNGDMVYLSENVSDYLGISQLDMIGQSVYDYSHPCDHEEIKDYLLMESNSVNEMCSCNFFIRFKCTLTNKGKKVNLKSASYKVSIDIMYIN
;
A
#
# COMPACT_ATOMS: atom_id res chain seq x y z
N VAL A 1 21.51 -55.54 -5.18
CA VAL A 1 20.43 -54.65 -5.63
C VAL A 1 19.78 -53.91 -4.45
N PHE A 2 19.76 -54.45 -3.22
CA PHE A 2 19.12 -53.82 -2.03
C PHE A 2 19.86 -52.63 -1.42
N PHE A 3 21.15 -52.45 -1.64
CA PHE A 3 21.92 -51.32 -1.05
C PHE A 3 21.65 -49.97 -1.71
N ASN A 4 21.29 -49.97 -2.98
CA ASN A 4 21.01 -48.68 -3.71
C ASN A 4 19.65 -48.08 -3.35
N TYR A 5 18.66 -48.86 -2.95
CA TYR A 5 17.34 -48.36 -2.55
C TYR A 5 17.39 -47.56 -1.24
N ARG A 6 18.10 -48.04 -0.23
CA ARG A 6 18.23 -47.39 1.10
C ARG A 6 19.00 -46.07 1.04
N SER A 7 19.95 -45.95 0.11
CA SER A 7 20.70 -44.71 -0.09
C SER A 7 19.85 -43.59 -0.72
N ASN A 8 18.95 -43.95 -1.65
CA ASN A 8 18.08 -43.05 -2.35
C ASN A 8 16.97 -42.45 -1.42
N ASP A 9 16.43 -43.28 -0.52
CA ASP A 9 15.42 -42.84 0.44
C ASP A 9 16.00 -41.89 1.49
N LYS A 10 17.17 -42.13 2.02
CA LYS A 10 17.89 -41.24 2.92
C LYS A 10 18.22 -39.88 2.24
N ARG A 11 18.54 -39.91 0.95
CA ARG A 11 18.77 -38.67 0.17
C ARG A 11 17.49 -37.86 -0.04
N LYS A 12 16.37 -38.54 -0.33
CA LYS A 12 15.05 -37.89 -0.45
C LYS A 12 14.59 -37.30 0.89
N GLU A 13 14.80 -38.02 1.99
CA GLU A 13 14.46 -37.57 3.33
C GLU A 13 15.26 -36.30 3.70
N LYS A 14 16.59 -36.28 3.53
CA LYS A 14 17.43 -35.09 3.73
C LYS A 14 17.00 -33.91 2.87
N SER A 15 16.60 -34.17 1.62
CA SER A 15 16.10 -33.09 0.73
C SER A 15 14.77 -32.51 1.23
N ARG A 16 13.85 -33.38 1.71
CA ARG A 16 12.57 -32.92 2.31
C ARG A 16 12.78 -32.11 3.57
N ASP A 17 13.70 -32.55 4.44
CA ASP A 17 14.00 -31.86 5.69
C ASP A 17 14.69 -30.51 5.43
N ALA A 18 15.61 -30.45 4.48
CA ALA A 18 16.22 -29.19 4.05
C ALA A 18 15.17 -28.20 3.47
N ALA A 19 14.23 -28.72 2.67
CA ALA A 19 13.15 -27.90 2.14
C ALA A 19 12.18 -27.40 3.24
N ARG A 20 11.87 -28.26 4.23
CA ARG A 20 11.06 -27.89 5.40
C ARG A 20 11.75 -26.80 6.22
N CYS A 21 13.02 -26.99 6.54
CA CYS A 21 13.83 -26.03 7.31
C CYS A 21 13.93 -24.67 6.58
N ARG A 22 14.12 -24.66 5.25
CA ARG A 22 14.12 -23.43 4.45
C ARG A 22 12.79 -22.69 4.53
N ARG A 23 11.64 -23.41 4.38
CA ARG A 23 10.31 -22.81 4.48
C ARG A 23 10.02 -22.24 5.86
N SER A 24 10.46 -22.94 6.93
CA SER A 24 10.33 -22.41 8.30
C SER A 24 11.09 -21.12 8.47
N ARG A 25 12.36 -21.07 8.10
CA ARG A 25 13.19 -19.85 8.16
C ARG A 25 12.59 -18.72 7.34
N GLU A 26 12.09 -19.00 6.16
CA GLU A 26 11.40 -18.03 5.33
C GLU A 26 10.17 -17.45 6.05
N THR A 27 9.36 -18.30 6.66
CA THR A 27 8.18 -17.87 7.42
C THR A 27 8.58 -16.98 8.60
N ASP A 28 9.62 -17.35 9.34
CA ASP A 28 10.14 -16.56 10.48
C ASP A 28 10.61 -15.16 10.02
N ILE A 29 11.27 -15.07 8.87
CA ILE A 29 11.71 -13.80 8.29
C ILE A 29 10.49 -12.92 7.96
N PHE A 30 9.46 -13.47 7.33
CA PHE A 30 8.24 -12.71 6.99
C PHE A 30 7.47 -12.25 8.22
N LEU A 31 7.41 -13.07 9.27
CA LEU A 31 6.81 -12.67 10.55
C LEU A 31 7.58 -11.51 11.19
N ASN A 32 8.91 -11.58 11.18
CA ASN A 32 9.75 -10.50 11.71
C ASN A 32 9.59 -9.21 10.88
N MET A 33 9.49 -9.33 9.56
CA MET A 33 9.22 -8.16 8.69
C MET A 33 7.86 -7.54 9.00
N ALA A 34 6.82 -8.36 9.13
CA ALA A 34 5.47 -7.88 9.44
C ALA A 34 5.43 -7.20 10.82
N ALA A 35 6.10 -7.75 11.83
CA ALA A 35 6.20 -7.16 13.15
C ALA A 35 6.99 -5.83 13.19
N ALA A 36 7.85 -5.58 12.21
CA ALA A 36 8.59 -4.32 12.07
C ALA A 36 7.80 -3.21 11.34
N LEU A 37 6.68 -3.54 10.71
CA LEU A 37 5.81 -2.58 10.06
C LEU A 37 4.88 -1.91 11.09
N PRO A 38 4.50 -0.63 10.88
CA PRO A 38 3.54 0.08 11.73
C PRO A 38 2.10 -0.38 11.42
N ILE A 39 1.81 -1.64 11.71
CA ILE A 39 0.52 -2.29 11.45
C ILE A 39 0.08 -2.95 12.76
N SER A 40 -1.22 -3.00 13.00
CA SER A 40 -1.74 -3.63 14.22
C SER A 40 -1.44 -5.14 14.22
N PRO A 41 -1.17 -5.75 15.40
CA PRO A 41 -0.89 -7.19 15.50
C PRO A 41 -2.03 -8.07 14.95
N ASP A 42 -3.27 -7.62 15.09
CA ASP A 42 -4.46 -8.33 14.61
C ASP A 42 -4.53 -8.39 13.08
N GLU A 43 -4.10 -7.33 12.41
CA GLU A 43 -4.04 -7.27 10.95
C GLU A 43 -2.89 -8.11 10.38
N VAL A 44 -1.74 -8.15 11.09
CA VAL A 44 -0.56 -8.93 10.69
C VAL A 44 -0.88 -10.41 10.50
N ILE A 45 -1.75 -10.98 11.34
CA ILE A 45 -2.12 -12.41 11.31
C ILE A 45 -2.78 -12.80 9.97
N HIS A 46 -3.43 -11.86 9.31
CA HIS A 46 -4.18 -12.09 8.07
C HIS A 46 -3.39 -11.79 6.80
N LEU A 47 -2.15 -11.28 6.92
CA LEU A 47 -1.32 -10.92 5.77
C LEU A 47 -0.62 -12.13 5.18
N ASP A 48 -0.69 -12.28 3.87
CA ASP A 48 0.16 -13.20 3.12
C ASP A 48 1.56 -12.59 2.87
N LYS A 49 2.49 -13.42 2.45
CA LYS A 49 3.89 -13.00 2.20
C LYS A 49 4.00 -11.89 1.16
N ALA A 50 3.16 -11.91 0.14
CA ALA A 50 3.16 -10.91 -0.92
C ALA A 50 2.70 -9.56 -0.38
N SER A 51 1.65 -9.53 0.46
CA SER A 51 1.17 -8.33 1.13
C SER A 51 2.22 -7.75 2.08
N VAL A 52 2.90 -8.59 2.88
CA VAL A 52 3.99 -8.12 3.76
C VAL A 52 5.10 -7.45 2.94
N MET A 53 5.53 -8.06 1.82
CA MET A 53 6.54 -7.45 0.94
C MET A 53 6.07 -6.12 0.36
N ARG A 54 4.86 -6.07 -0.15
CA ARG A 54 4.25 -4.88 -0.74
C ARG A 54 4.18 -3.72 0.25
N LEU A 55 3.68 -3.99 1.46
CA LEU A 55 3.58 -3.00 2.54
C LEU A 55 4.97 -2.54 3.01
N ALA A 56 5.96 -3.43 3.09
CA ALA A 56 7.33 -3.07 3.42
C ALA A 56 7.94 -2.13 2.37
N ILE A 57 7.73 -2.39 1.09
CA ILE A 57 8.21 -1.52 0.00
C ILE A 57 7.53 -0.15 0.09
N ALA A 58 6.20 -0.09 0.27
CA ALA A 58 5.47 1.17 0.42
C ALA A 58 5.96 1.97 1.63
N TYR A 59 6.16 1.31 2.77
CA TYR A 59 6.69 1.94 3.98
C TYR A 59 8.09 2.54 3.78
N LEU A 60 8.99 1.82 3.08
CA LEU A 60 10.31 2.34 2.77
C LEU A 60 10.26 3.54 1.82
N LYS A 61 9.38 3.53 0.83
CA LYS A 61 9.15 4.67 -0.08
C LYS A 61 8.67 5.90 0.69
N ILE A 62 7.61 5.79 1.49
CA ILE A 62 7.07 6.92 2.26
C ILE A 62 8.08 7.45 3.27
N ARG A 63 8.84 6.57 3.93
CA ARG A 63 9.90 6.97 4.85
C ARG A 63 11.02 7.74 4.15
N SER A 64 11.38 7.35 2.94
CA SER A 64 12.37 8.08 2.12
C SER A 64 11.90 9.49 1.81
N VAL A 65 10.66 9.65 1.37
CA VAL A 65 10.03 10.95 1.10
C VAL A 65 9.95 11.79 2.38
N ALA A 66 9.47 11.23 3.48
CA ALA A 66 9.39 11.93 4.76
C ALA A 66 10.76 12.41 5.27
N ASN A 67 11.82 11.63 5.04
CA ASN A 67 13.18 12.06 5.38
C ASN A 67 13.70 13.16 4.46
N ALA A 68 13.34 13.16 3.18
CA ALA A 68 13.71 14.23 2.25
C ALA A 68 13.00 15.56 2.59
N LEU A 69 11.76 15.49 3.07
CA LEU A 69 10.98 16.63 3.50
C LEU A 69 11.43 17.23 4.85
N LYS A 70 12.21 16.50 5.64
CA LYS A 70 12.79 16.97 6.91
C LYS A 70 13.94 17.97 6.72
N LYS A 71 13.90 18.86 5.71
CA LYS A 71 14.66 20.10 5.75
C LYS A 71 14.16 20.93 6.93
N PRO A 72 15.04 21.65 7.66
CA PRO A 72 14.66 22.27 8.92
C PRO A 72 13.62 23.34 8.67
N PHE A 73 12.35 22.99 8.77
CA PHE A 73 11.34 23.96 9.14
C PHE A 73 11.72 24.42 10.53
N THR A 74 12.05 25.70 10.67
CA THR A 74 12.17 26.40 11.95
C THR A 74 11.09 25.88 12.88
N LYS A 75 11.51 25.43 14.08
CA LYS A 75 10.63 25.00 15.16
C LYS A 75 9.44 25.95 15.29
N ILE A 76 8.33 25.59 14.70
CA ILE A 76 7.04 26.02 15.19
C ILE A 76 6.72 25.02 16.28
N GLU A 77 6.82 25.46 17.52
CA GLU A 77 6.28 24.75 18.68
C GLU A 77 4.75 24.74 18.51
N SER A 78 4.25 23.89 17.65
CA SER A 78 2.83 23.60 17.57
C SER A 78 2.53 22.54 18.62
N THR A 79 2.11 22.98 19.78
CA THR A 79 1.44 22.22 20.84
C THR A 79 0.02 21.84 20.43
N ILE A 80 -0.21 21.54 19.17
CA ILE A 80 -1.50 21.07 18.68
C ILE A 80 -1.23 19.68 18.14
N GLU A 81 -1.90 18.70 18.70
CA GLU A 81 -2.05 17.34 18.16
C GLU A 81 -2.81 17.40 16.82
N ALA A 82 -2.22 18.10 15.85
CA ALA A 82 -2.85 18.40 14.56
C ALA A 82 -3.07 17.13 13.75
N ASP A 83 -2.25 16.11 13.97
CA ASP A 83 -2.27 14.87 13.19
C ASP A 83 -3.57 14.07 13.39
N GLU A 84 -4.23 14.23 14.54
CA GLU A 84 -5.48 13.54 14.84
C GLU A 84 -6.72 14.24 14.22
N PHE A 85 -6.63 15.55 13.97
CA PHE A 85 -7.74 16.34 13.44
C PHE A 85 -7.72 16.48 11.91
N PHE A 86 -6.57 16.29 11.27
CA PHE A 86 -6.44 16.46 9.83
C PHE A 86 -7.38 15.55 9.02
N PRO A 87 -7.50 14.24 9.31
CA PRO A 87 -8.40 13.36 8.57
C PRO A 87 -9.88 13.69 8.79
N GLN A 88 -10.23 14.29 9.95
CA GLN A 88 -11.61 14.66 10.28
C GLN A 88 -12.02 16.00 9.66
N ALA A 89 -11.05 16.88 9.42
CA ALA A 89 -11.29 18.19 8.79
C ALA A 89 -11.40 18.11 7.25
N LEU A 90 -10.86 17.05 6.65
CA LEU A 90 -10.96 16.78 5.22
C LEU A 90 -12.23 15.95 4.97
N ASP A 91 -13.14 16.48 4.15
CA ASP A 91 -14.29 15.71 3.64
C ASP A 91 -13.83 14.72 2.55
N GLY A 92 -12.96 13.79 2.93
CA GLY A 92 -12.33 12.86 2.02
C GLY A 92 -11.22 12.03 2.68
N PHE A 93 -10.42 11.35 1.87
CA PHE A 93 -9.26 10.61 2.32
C PHE A 93 -8.00 11.09 1.59
N MET A 94 -6.86 10.96 2.26
CA MET A 94 -5.56 11.30 1.70
C MET A 94 -5.00 10.12 0.92
N LEU A 95 -4.44 10.40 -0.26
CA LEU A 95 -3.77 9.41 -1.12
C LEU A 95 -2.43 9.98 -1.60
N VAL A 96 -1.36 9.20 -1.46
CA VAL A 96 -0.04 9.52 -2.02
C VAL A 96 0.31 8.47 -3.06
N ILE A 97 0.60 8.93 -4.28
CA ILE A 97 0.95 8.08 -5.42
C ILE A 97 2.42 8.34 -5.78
N ALA A 98 3.18 7.29 -6.01
CA ALA A 98 4.54 7.40 -6.56
C ALA A 98 4.49 7.61 -8.08
N SER A 99 5.60 8.11 -8.66
CA SER A 99 5.71 8.39 -10.10
C SER A 99 5.43 7.19 -11.02
N ASN A 100 5.55 5.98 -10.51
CA ASN A 100 5.21 4.74 -11.23
C ASN A 100 3.73 4.33 -11.10
N GLY A 101 2.90 5.13 -10.43
CA GLY A 101 1.48 4.86 -10.22
C GLY A 101 1.15 3.98 -9.01
N ASP A 102 2.14 3.58 -8.19
CA ASP A 102 1.87 2.81 -6.96
C ASP A 102 1.32 3.73 -5.87
N MET A 103 0.28 3.28 -5.19
CA MET A 103 -0.27 3.94 -4.01
C MET A 103 0.64 3.68 -2.80
N VAL A 104 1.40 4.70 -2.39
CA VAL A 104 2.41 4.58 -1.32
C VAL A 104 1.79 4.78 0.05
N TYR A 105 0.80 5.65 0.14
CA TYR A 105 0.08 5.95 1.38
C TYR A 105 -1.38 6.25 1.08
N LEU A 106 -2.24 5.82 1.98
CA LEU A 106 -3.64 6.22 2.09
C LEU A 106 -3.95 6.48 3.56
N SER A 107 -4.84 7.42 3.83
CA SER A 107 -5.35 7.61 5.20
C SER A 107 -6.32 6.48 5.58
N GLU A 108 -6.40 6.19 6.87
CA GLU A 108 -7.17 5.07 7.42
C GLU A 108 -8.67 5.15 7.07
N ASN A 109 -9.20 6.38 7.02
CA ASN A 109 -10.59 6.65 6.70
C ASN A 109 -11.01 6.29 5.25
N VAL A 110 -10.07 5.87 4.38
CA VAL A 110 -10.38 5.39 3.01
C VAL A 110 -11.43 4.27 3.02
N SER A 111 -11.43 3.45 4.07
CA SER A 111 -12.41 2.36 4.23
C SER A 111 -13.84 2.86 4.36
N ASP A 112 -14.07 4.05 4.91
CA ASP A 112 -15.38 4.65 5.10
C ASP A 112 -15.94 5.21 3.79
N TYR A 113 -15.05 5.66 2.89
CA TYR A 113 -15.41 6.21 1.59
C TYR A 113 -15.57 5.14 0.50
N LEU A 114 -14.64 4.19 0.44
CA LEU A 114 -14.57 3.19 -0.63
C LEU A 114 -15.00 1.79 -0.19
N GLY A 115 -15.03 1.53 1.13
CA GLY A 115 -15.30 0.20 1.69
C GLY A 115 -14.15 -0.80 1.49
N ILE A 116 -13.01 -0.33 1.03
CA ILE A 116 -11.80 -1.12 0.78
C ILE A 116 -10.80 -0.79 1.89
N SER A 117 -10.16 -1.80 2.46
CA SER A 117 -9.16 -1.60 3.50
C SER A 117 -7.94 -0.84 2.98
N GLN A 118 -7.39 0.03 3.80
CA GLN A 118 -6.13 0.72 3.55
C GLN A 118 -5.02 -0.29 3.17
N LEU A 119 -4.90 -1.39 3.90
CA LEU A 119 -3.87 -2.41 3.69
C LEU A 119 -4.01 -3.16 2.35
N ASP A 120 -5.24 -3.27 1.83
CA ASP A 120 -5.48 -3.89 0.53
C ASP A 120 -5.03 -2.99 -0.62
N MET A 121 -5.04 -1.67 -0.42
CA MET A 121 -4.72 -0.67 -1.45
C MET A 121 -3.24 -0.25 -1.42
N ILE A 122 -2.63 -0.07 -0.25
CA ILE A 122 -1.22 0.37 -0.13
C ILE A 122 -0.29 -0.55 -0.92
N GLY A 123 0.56 0.06 -1.75
CA GLY A 123 1.54 -0.61 -2.62
C GLY A 123 0.94 -1.27 -3.85
N GLN A 124 -0.37 -1.16 -4.07
CA GLN A 124 -1.02 -1.56 -5.33
C GLN A 124 -0.99 -0.40 -6.32
N SER A 125 -1.21 -0.72 -7.59
CA SER A 125 -1.30 0.29 -8.64
C SER A 125 -2.63 1.06 -8.56
N VAL A 126 -2.58 2.38 -8.71
CA VAL A 126 -3.77 3.22 -8.81
C VAL A 126 -4.66 2.80 -9.97
N TYR A 127 -4.07 2.27 -11.04
CA TYR A 127 -4.80 1.81 -12.23
C TYR A 127 -5.68 0.58 -11.95
N ASP A 128 -5.35 -0.24 -10.94
CA ASP A 128 -6.17 -1.39 -10.56
C ASP A 128 -7.46 -0.98 -9.85
N TYR A 129 -7.50 0.23 -9.28
CA TYR A 129 -8.60 0.75 -8.48
C TYR A 129 -9.35 1.92 -9.15
N SER A 130 -8.77 2.55 -10.16
CA SER A 130 -9.40 3.65 -10.91
C SER A 130 -10.17 3.15 -12.13
N HIS A 131 -11.03 4.02 -12.66
CA HIS A 131 -11.78 3.72 -13.88
C HIS A 131 -10.84 3.76 -15.09
N PRO A 132 -10.95 2.81 -16.06
CA PRO A 132 -10.05 2.76 -17.21
C PRO A 132 -10.01 4.05 -18.06
N CYS A 133 -11.13 4.78 -18.15
CA CYS A 133 -11.15 6.05 -18.88
C CYS A 133 -10.32 7.17 -18.23
N ASP A 134 -9.96 7.03 -16.95
CA ASP A 134 -9.20 8.05 -16.22
C ASP A 134 -7.69 7.72 -16.24
N HIS A 135 -7.29 6.57 -16.79
CA HIS A 135 -5.91 6.11 -16.78
C HIS A 135 -4.94 7.00 -17.57
N GLU A 136 -5.38 7.54 -18.70
CA GLU A 136 -4.54 8.45 -19.50
C GLU A 136 -4.31 9.76 -18.77
N GLU A 137 -5.36 10.34 -18.17
CA GLU A 137 -5.24 11.56 -17.39
C GLU A 137 -4.31 11.39 -16.17
N ILE A 138 -4.46 10.27 -15.43
CA ILE A 138 -3.55 9.94 -14.34
C ILE A 138 -2.11 9.85 -14.82
N LYS A 139 -1.89 9.18 -15.96
CA LYS A 139 -0.56 8.99 -16.53
C LYS A 139 0.07 10.31 -16.96
N ASP A 140 -0.69 11.14 -17.65
CA ASP A 140 -0.22 12.45 -18.12
C ASP A 140 0.15 13.33 -16.92
N TYR A 141 -0.65 13.29 -15.86
CA TYR A 141 -0.37 14.01 -14.63
C TYR A 141 0.94 13.55 -13.99
N LEU A 142 1.14 12.24 -13.82
CA LEU A 142 2.36 11.67 -13.26
C LEU A 142 3.61 11.93 -14.13
N LEU A 143 3.44 12.10 -15.45
CA LEU A 143 4.53 12.43 -16.38
C LEU A 143 4.88 13.92 -16.40
N MET A 144 3.89 14.81 -16.29
CA MET A 144 4.11 16.25 -16.27
C MET A 144 4.98 16.68 -15.10
N GLU A 145 4.78 16.10 -13.94
CA GLU A 145 5.53 16.43 -12.75
C GLU A 145 6.97 15.90 -12.73
N SER A 146 7.25 14.80 -13.40
CA SER A 146 8.63 14.30 -13.51
C SER A 146 9.58 15.28 -14.24
N ASN A 147 9.04 16.27 -14.94
CA ASN A 147 9.79 17.27 -15.72
C ASN A 147 9.87 18.66 -15.03
N SER A 148 9.10 18.93 -13.97
CA SER A 148 9.10 20.22 -13.26
C SER A 148 9.89 20.14 -11.95
N VAL A 149 11.15 20.59 -12.01
CA VAL A 149 12.13 20.45 -10.91
C VAL A 149 11.89 21.41 -9.72
N ASN A 150 10.97 22.38 -9.79
CA ASN A 150 10.96 23.47 -8.79
C ASN A 150 9.61 24.10 -8.39
N GLU A 151 8.47 23.61 -8.82
CA GLU A 151 7.19 24.20 -8.39
C GLU A 151 6.22 23.12 -7.89
N MET A 152 5.76 23.26 -6.64
CA MET A 152 4.60 22.51 -6.14
C MET A 152 3.38 22.92 -6.96
N CYS A 153 3.07 22.21 -8.00
CA CYS A 153 1.88 22.41 -8.79
C CYS A 153 0.73 21.67 -8.12
N SER A 154 -0.19 22.38 -7.49
CA SER A 154 -1.45 21.77 -7.05
C SER A 154 -2.39 21.74 -8.25
N CYS A 155 -2.70 20.57 -8.74
CA CYS A 155 -3.70 20.38 -9.78
C CYS A 155 -4.87 19.60 -9.19
N ASN A 156 -6.07 20.05 -9.51
CA ASN A 156 -7.29 19.38 -9.13
C ASN A 156 -7.76 18.56 -10.34
N PHE A 157 -7.89 17.25 -10.19
CA PHE A 157 -8.48 16.41 -11.20
C PHE A 157 -9.40 15.35 -10.57
N PHE A 158 -10.32 14.83 -11.36
CA PHE A 158 -11.33 13.91 -10.87
C PHE A 158 -10.94 12.49 -11.24
N ILE A 159 -10.83 11.62 -10.24
CA ILE A 159 -10.65 10.18 -10.45
C ILE A 159 -11.86 9.43 -9.94
N ARG A 160 -12.31 8.45 -10.72
CA ARG A 160 -13.34 7.50 -10.32
C ARG A 160 -12.68 6.28 -9.70
N PHE A 161 -12.81 6.12 -8.39
CA PHE A 161 -12.31 4.95 -7.66
C PHE A 161 -13.38 3.86 -7.52
N LYS A 162 -12.95 2.61 -7.56
CA LYS A 162 -13.77 1.45 -7.21
C LYS A 162 -14.27 1.60 -5.78
N CYS A 163 -15.58 1.43 -5.60
CA CYS A 163 -16.24 1.51 -4.31
C CYS A 163 -17.05 0.23 -4.08
N THR A 164 -16.74 -0.48 -3.01
CA THR A 164 -17.45 -1.70 -2.61
C THR A 164 -18.67 -1.42 -1.73
N LEU A 165 -18.87 -0.17 -1.29
CA LEU A 165 -20.03 0.23 -0.52
C LEU A 165 -21.24 0.43 -1.44
N THR A 166 -22.33 -0.23 -1.11
CA THR A 166 -23.64 0.00 -1.78
C THR A 166 -24.40 1.11 -1.05
N ASN A 167 -25.37 1.73 -1.73
CA ASN A 167 -26.27 2.73 -1.14
C ASN A 167 -27.06 2.20 0.09
N LYS A 168 -27.09 0.89 0.31
CA LYS A 168 -27.71 0.23 1.47
C LYS A 168 -26.70 -0.15 2.56
N GLY A 169 -25.45 0.35 2.49
CA GLY A 169 -24.38 0.07 3.46
C GLY A 169 -23.83 -1.36 3.43
N LYS A 170 -24.21 -2.18 2.45
CA LYS A 170 -23.65 -3.53 2.29
C LYS A 170 -22.38 -3.49 1.46
N LYS A 171 -21.35 -4.23 1.88
CA LYS A 171 -20.12 -4.41 1.11
C LYS A 171 -20.35 -5.45 -0.01
N VAL A 172 -19.84 -5.18 -1.20
CA VAL A 172 -19.81 -6.10 -2.35
C VAL A 172 -18.35 -6.44 -2.70
N ASN A 173 -18.17 -7.50 -3.48
CA ASN A 173 -16.83 -7.88 -3.96
C ASN A 173 -16.26 -6.80 -4.88
N LEU A 174 -14.93 -6.66 -4.89
CA LEU A 174 -14.20 -5.71 -5.74
C LEU A 174 -14.52 -5.87 -7.25
N LYS A 175 -14.83 -7.09 -7.68
CA LYS A 175 -15.25 -7.37 -9.07
C LYS A 175 -16.62 -6.78 -9.43
N SER A 176 -17.48 -6.56 -8.44
CA SER A 176 -18.83 -6.00 -8.58
C SER A 176 -18.91 -4.58 -8.02
N ALA A 177 -17.75 -3.95 -7.77
CA ALA A 177 -17.65 -2.60 -7.23
C ALA A 177 -18.23 -1.58 -8.22
N SER A 178 -18.91 -0.59 -7.69
CA SER A 178 -19.27 0.63 -8.41
C SER A 178 -18.10 1.60 -8.41
N TYR A 179 -18.20 2.70 -9.17
CA TYR A 179 -17.22 3.76 -9.13
C TYR A 179 -17.79 4.98 -8.41
N LYS A 180 -16.98 5.58 -7.54
CA LYS A 180 -17.25 6.90 -6.94
C LYS A 180 -16.19 7.88 -7.39
N VAL A 181 -16.59 9.13 -7.60
CA VAL A 181 -15.67 10.23 -7.92
C VAL A 181 -14.99 10.65 -6.63
N SER A 182 -13.67 10.72 -6.63
CA SER A 182 -12.85 11.33 -5.59
C SER A 182 -12.26 12.64 -6.15
N ILE A 183 -12.16 13.63 -5.29
CA ILE A 183 -11.64 14.97 -5.60
C ILE A 183 -10.42 15.18 -4.71
N ASP A 184 -9.40 15.85 -5.23
CA ASP A 184 -8.16 16.26 -4.59
C ASP A 184 -7.14 15.14 -4.33
N ILE A 185 -6.16 15.07 -5.23
CA ILE A 185 -4.97 14.27 -5.03
C ILE A 185 -3.79 15.21 -4.78
N MET A 186 -3.17 15.09 -3.61
CA MET A 186 -1.87 15.67 -3.34
C MET A 186 -0.78 14.72 -3.80
N TYR A 187 0.09 15.20 -4.68
CA TYR A 187 1.26 14.48 -5.14
C TYR A 187 2.51 14.97 -4.38
N ILE A 188 3.38 14.06 -4.00
CA ILE A 188 4.69 14.36 -3.42
C ILE A 188 5.74 13.65 -4.27
N ASN A 189 6.57 14.43 -4.94
CA ASN A 189 7.67 13.96 -5.78
C ASN A 189 8.89 13.58 -4.94
#